data_b18ef3f03f93b9c650556290aec7007b
#
_entry.id   b18ef3f03f93b9c650556290aec7007b
#
_cell.length_a   1.000
_cell.length_b   1.000
_cell.length_c   1.000
_cell.angle_alpha   90.00
_cell.angle_beta   90.00
_cell.angle_gamma   90.00
#
_symmetry.space_group_name_H-M   'P 1'
#
loop_
_entity.id
_entity.type
_entity.pdbx_description
1 polymer ?
#
loop_
_entity_poly.entity_id
_entity_poly.type
_entity_poly.pdbx_seq_one_letter_code
_entity_poly.pdbx_strand_id
1 'polypeptide(L)'
;MSHGATKEGTTKYAAKFRGVAGEGHFREAQDLVVSSLGIGTYLGQPNEDKDAGYTAAIVAAVQAGINVIDTAINYRFQRSERNVGAAMKVLANKGFGREEIVVCTKGGYLTPDGSMPTDPNRYFFEE
;
A
#
# COMPACT_ATOMS: atom_id res chain seq x y z
N MET A 1 -16.07 -12.22 2.97
CA MET A 1 -14.75 -11.59 3.06
C MET A 1 -14.76 -10.30 2.25
N SER A 2 -14.34 -9.20 2.84
CA SER A 2 -14.11 -7.98 2.08
C SER A 2 -12.85 -8.14 1.24
N HIS A 3 -12.96 -7.91 -0.06
CA HIS A 3 -11.82 -7.96 -0.99
C HIS A 3 -11.16 -6.59 -1.17
N GLY A 4 -11.64 -5.53 -0.51
CA GLY A 4 -11.13 -4.19 -0.62
C GLY A 4 -11.69 -3.26 0.44
N ALA A 5 -11.33 -1.98 0.33
CA ALA A 5 -11.86 -0.94 1.20
C ALA A 5 -13.36 -0.78 1.04
N THR A 6 -14.06 -0.50 2.14
CA THR A 6 -15.50 -0.24 2.15
C THR A 6 -15.79 1.09 2.83
N LYS A 7 -16.96 1.66 2.58
CA LYS A 7 -17.39 2.89 3.27
C LYS A 7 -17.43 2.69 4.78
N GLU A 8 -17.99 1.57 5.22
CA GLU A 8 -18.08 1.22 6.66
C GLU A 8 -16.69 1.04 7.27
N GLY A 9 -15.81 0.27 6.60
CA GLY A 9 -14.47 0.02 7.08
C GLY A 9 -13.63 1.28 7.17
N THR A 10 -13.63 2.11 6.13
CA THR A 10 -12.86 3.36 6.14
C THR A 10 -13.43 4.39 7.12
N THR A 11 -14.74 4.42 7.33
CA THR A 11 -15.37 5.24 8.38
C THR A 11 -14.93 4.78 9.77
N LYS A 12 -14.92 3.47 10.00
CA LYS A 12 -14.43 2.86 11.25
C LYS A 12 -12.95 3.21 11.49
N TYR A 13 -12.13 3.17 10.44
CA TYR A 13 -10.74 3.57 10.53
C TYR A 13 -10.60 5.03 10.97
N ALA A 14 -11.28 5.96 10.30
CA ALA A 14 -11.24 7.38 10.63
C ALA A 14 -11.68 7.65 12.08
N ALA A 15 -12.66 6.90 12.57
CA ALA A 15 -13.15 7.04 13.94
C ALA A 15 -12.09 6.72 15.01
N LYS A 16 -11.11 5.87 14.70
CA LYS A 16 -9.98 5.56 15.60
C LYS A 16 -9.09 6.78 15.88
N PHE A 17 -9.11 7.77 15.00
CA PHE A 17 -8.26 8.97 15.08
C PHE A 17 -9.05 10.24 15.43
N ARG A 18 -10.30 10.08 15.87
CA ARG A 18 -11.13 11.20 16.32
C ARG A 18 -10.49 11.88 17.51
N GLY A 19 -10.30 13.21 17.42
CA GLY A 19 -9.61 13.99 18.44
C GLY A 19 -8.08 13.96 18.35
N VAL A 20 -7.50 13.15 17.47
CA VAL A 20 -6.05 13.06 17.21
C VAL A 20 -5.72 13.68 15.87
N ALA A 21 -6.43 13.29 14.81
CA ALA A 21 -6.26 13.84 13.47
C ALA A 21 -6.78 15.29 13.40
N GLY A 22 -6.07 16.13 12.66
CA GLY A 22 -6.48 17.50 12.38
C GLY A 22 -7.77 17.57 11.55
N GLU A 23 -8.47 18.70 11.64
CA GLU A 23 -9.63 18.95 10.83
C GLU A 23 -9.31 18.85 9.33
N GLY A 24 -10.17 18.18 8.58
CA GLY A 24 -9.97 17.96 7.14
C GLY A 24 -8.95 16.89 6.77
N HIS A 25 -8.36 16.17 7.74
CA HIS A 25 -7.47 15.07 7.46
C HIS A 25 -8.20 13.90 6.79
N PHE A 26 -9.41 13.56 7.23
CA PHE A 26 -10.23 12.56 6.59
C PHE A 26 -11.30 13.21 5.72
N ARG A 27 -11.45 12.74 4.49
CA ARG A 27 -12.38 13.26 3.48
C ARG A 27 -13.10 12.11 2.78
N GLU A 28 -14.28 12.38 2.27
CA GLU A 28 -14.98 11.42 1.40
C GLU A 28 -14.47 11.52 -0.04
N ALA A 29 -14.17 10.36 -0.63
CA ALA A 29 -13.85 10.21 -2.03
C ALA A 29 -14.29 8.82 -2.50
N GLN A 30 -15.01 8.72 -3.61
CA GLN A 30 -15.47 7.44 -4.19
C GLN A 30 -16.24 6.57 -3.19
N ASP A 31 -17.11 7.18 -2.39
CA ASP A 31 -17.81 6.50 -1.28
C ASP A 31 -16.91 5.87 -0.21
N LEU A 32 -15.69 6.34 -0.10
CA LEU A 32 -14.75 5.92 0.94
C LEU A 32 -14.34 7.11 1.79
N VAL A 33 -13.94 6.87 3.02
CA VAL A 33 -13.31 7.87 3.89
C VAL A 33 -11.81 7.69 3.82
N VAL A 34 -11.12 8.67 3.26
CA VAL A 34 -9.69 8.60 2.97
C VAL A 34 -8.92 9.67 3.73
N SER A 35 -7.71 9.33 4.14
CA SER A 35 -6.77 10.30 4.72
C SER A 35 -6.30 11.29 3.66
N SER A 36 -6.02 12.53 4.07
CA SER A 36 -5.50 13.58 3.18
C SER A 36 -4.07 13.32 2.71
N LEU A 37 -3.37 12.41 3.38
CA LEU A 37 -2.05 11.92 2.99
C LEU A 37 -2.15 10.46 2.61
N GLY A 38 -1.31 10.04 1.68
CA GLY A 38 -1.09 8.63 1.31
C GLY A 38 0.38 8.29 1.41
N ILE A 39 0.68 6.99 1.43
CA ILE A 39 2.05 6.48 1.37
C ILE A 39 2.32 5.87 -0.01
N GLY A 40 3.39 6.33 -0.68
CA GLY A 40 3.85 5.78 -1.95
C GLY A 40 4.93 4.73 -1.75
N THR A 41 5.11 3.86 -2.75
CA THR A 41 6.01 2.70 -2.65
C THR A 41 6.96 2.57 -3.85
N TYR A 42 7.19 3.67 -4.57
CA TYR A 42 7.95 3.63 -5.83
C TYR A 42 9.46 3.58 -5.65
N LEU A 43 10.03 4.43 -4.80
CA LEU A 43 11.47 4.66 -4.70
C LEU A 43 12.20 3.53 -3.94
N GLY A 44 13.50 3.41 -4.17
CA GLY A 44 14.39 2.52 -3.43
C GLY A 44 14.84 1.30 -4.23
N GLN A 45 15.93 0.72 -3.78
CA GLN A 45 16.54 -0.45 -4.40
C GLN A 45 15.67 -1.71 -4.22
N PRO A 46 15.71 -2.64 -5.18
CA PRO A 46 15.00 -3.92 -5.08
C PRO A 46 15.78 -4.92 -4.21
N ASN A 47 15.86 -4.68 -2.92
CA ASN A 47 16.57 -5.52 -1.97
C ASN A 47 15.77 -5.71 -0.67
N GLU A 48 16.22 -6.66 0.15
CA GLU A 48 15.53 -7.05 1.38
C GLU A 48 15.49 -5.95 2.44
N ASP A 49 16.53 -5.11 2.55
CA ASP A 49 16.55 -4.00 3.50
C ASP A 49 15.44 -2.99 3.17
N LYS A 50 15.27 -2.67 1.89
CA LYS A 50 14.20 -1.77 1.45
C LYS A 50 12.83 -2.42 1.56
N ASP A 51 12.72 -3.73 1.35
CA ASP A 51 11.48 -4.48 1.58
C ASP A 51 11.03 -4.38 3.03
N ALA A 52 11.93 -4.64 3.97
CA ALA A 52 11.65 -4.52 5.40
C ALA A 52 11.29 -3.07 5.77
N GLY A 53 11.98 -2.09 5.21
CA GLY A 53 11.70 -0.67 5.40
C GLY A 53 10.31 -0.28 4.92
N TYR A 54 9.90 -0.71 3.75
CA TYR A 54 8.56 -0.43 3.21
C TYR A 54 7.47 -1.09 4.04
N THR A 55 7.64 -2.35 4.40
CA THR A 55 6.68 -3.05 5.25
C THR A 55 6.48 -2.30 6.59
N ALA A 56 7.58 -1.93 7.24
CA ALA A 56 7.54 -1.17 8.50
C ALA A 56 6.92 0.22 8.32
N ALA A 57 7.27 0.93 7.25
CA ALA A 57 6.74 2.28 6.98
C ALA A 57 5.23 2.26 6.72
N ILE A 58 4.73 1.29 5.97
CA ILE A 58 3.29 1.13 5.72
C ILE A 58 2.54 0.85 7.02
N VAL A 59 3.06 -0.07 7.84
CA VAL A 59 2.46 -0.38 9.15
C VAL A 59 2.42 0.87 10.02
N ALA A 60 3.52 1.61 10.12
CA ALA A 60 3.60 2.84 10.90
C ALA A 60 2.63 3.91 10.37
N ALA A 61 2.53 4.08 9.06
CA ALA A 61 1.63 5.05 8.43
C ALA A 61 0.16 4.75 8.76
N VAL A 62 -0.25 3.50 8.63
CA VAL A 62 -1.63 3.10 8.96
C VAL A 62 -1.92 3.28 10.45
N GLN A 63 -0.98 2.95 11.31
CA GLN A 63 -1.13 3.18 12.76
C GLN A 63 -1.18 4.66 13.12
N ALA A 64 -0.65 5.53 12.25
CA ALA A 64 -0.63 6.99 12.46
C ALA A 64 -1.79 7.75 11.80
N GLY A 65 -2.72 7.08 11.13
CA GLY A 65 -3.89 7.72 10.54
C GLY A 65 -3.85 7.89 9.02
N ILE A 66 -2.99 7.17 8.31
CA ILE A 66 -2.89 7.17 6.85
C ILE A 66 -3.45 5.85 6.33
N ASN A 67 -4.57 5.88 5.60
CA ASN A 67 -5.20 4.68 5.09
C ASN A 67 -5.18 4.56 3.55
N VAL A 68 -4.40 5.38 2.87
CA VAL A 68 -4.21 5.31 1.41
C VAL A 68 -2.79 4.87 1.09
N ILE A 69 -2.65 3.77 0.36
CA ILE A 69 -1.37 3.21 -0.07
C ILE A 69 -1.33 3.19 -1.59
N ASP A 70 -0.34 3.83 -2.18
CA ASP A 70 -0.12 3.83 -3.63
C ASP A 70 1.02 2.89 -4.01
N THR A 71 0.74 1.97 -4.92
CA THR A 71 1.70 1.01 -5.45
C THR A 71 1.42 0.72 -6.93
N ALA A 72 2.24 -0.11 -7.55
CA ALA A 72 2.05 -0.65 -8.88
C ALA A 72 2.82 -1.96 -9.03
N ILE A 73 2.39 -2.79 -9.99
CA ILE A 73 3.04 -4.08 -10.25
C ILE A 73 4.53 -3.91 -10.60
N ASN A 74 4.90 -2.85 -11.33
CA ASN A 74 6.29 -2.62 -11.73
C ASN A 74 7.16 -1.89 -10.69
N TYR A 75 6.58 -1.44 -9.56
CA TYR A 75 7.36 -0.76 -8.52
C TYR A 75 8.33 -1.73 -7.86
N ARG A 76 9.62 -1.38 -7.95
CA ARG A 76 10.71 -2.19 -7.42
C ARG A 76 10.62 -3.67 -7.88
N PHE A 77 10.25 -3.88 -9.15
CA PHE A 77 10.12 -5.22 -9.75
C PHE A 77 9.19 -6.16 -8.96
N GLN A 78 7.94 -5.73 -8.75
CA GLN A 78 6.89 -6.43 -8.00
C GLN A 78 7.10 -6.45 -6.46
N ARG A 79 8.25 -6.04 -5.96
CA ARG A 79 8.54 -6.08 -4.53
C ARG A 79 7.63 -5.16 -3.72
N SER A 80 7.28 -3.98 -4.26
CA SER A 80 6.42 -3.03 -3.54
C SER A 80 5.03 -3.58 -3.27
N GLU A 81 4.38 -4.22 -4.22
CA GLU A 81 3.10 -4.90 -3.97
C GLU A 81 3.22 -6.01 -2.92
N ARG A 82 4.32 -6.77 -2.94
CA ARG A 82 4.59 -7.80 -1.93
C ARG A 82 4.79 -7.20 -0.54
N ASN A 83 5.44 -6.05 -0.45
CA ASN A 83 5.61 -5.34 0.82
C ASN A 83 4.27 -4.81 1.35
N VAL A 84 3.39 -4.32 0.47
CA VAL A 84 2.02 -3.98 0.86
C VAL A 84 1.31 -5.21 1.42
N GLY A 85 1.38 -6.34 0.75
CA GLY A 85 0.80 -7.59 1.22
C GLY A 85 1.34 -8.04 2.58
N ALA A 86 2.66 -7.94 2.79
CA ALA A 86 3.30 -8.23 4.07
C ALA A 86 2.81 -7.29 5.18
N ALA A 87 2.75 -5.99 4.90
CA ALA A 87 2.23 -5.00 5.84
C ALA A 87 0.77 -5.26 6.21
N MET A 88 -0.08 -5.66 5.24
CA MET A 88 -1.47 -5.99 5.51
C MET A 88 -1.63 -7.15 6.49
N LYS A 89 -0.76 -8.17 6.41
CA LYS A 89 -0.76 -9.28 7.36
C LYS A 89 -0.41 -8.83 8.78
N VAL A 90 0.60 -7.98 8.91
CA VAL A 90 0.99 -7.40 10.21
C VAL A 90 -0.16 -6.54 10.76
N LEU A 91 -0.76 -5.70 9.94
CA LEU A 91 -1.86 -4.82 10.34
C LEU A 91 -3.10 -5.60 10.78
N ALA A 92 -3.42 -6.71 10.13
CA ALA A 92 -4.52 -7.58 10.54
C ALA A 92 -4.34 -8.08 11.98
N ASN A 93 -3.12 -8.45 12.34
CA ASN A 93 -2.78 -8.86 13.71
C ASN A 93 -2.83 -7.71 14.72
N LYS A 94 -2.82 -6.47 14.24
CA LYS A 94 -2.92 -5.26 15.06
C LYS A 94 -4.34 -4.66 15.10
N GLY A 95 -5.31 -5.36 14.52
CA GLY A 95 -6.71 -4.95 14.55
C GLY A 95 -7.14 -4.02 13.42
N PHE A 96 -6.35 -3.92 12.34
CA PHE A 96 -6.74 -3.17 11.14
C PHE A 96 -7.18 -4.14 10.05
N GLY A 97 -8.45 -4.09 9.68
CA GLY A 97 -9.00 -4.94 8.63
C GLY A 97 -8.69 -4.43 7.21
N ARG A 98 -8.75 -5.32 6.24
CA ARG A 98 -8.53 -4.98 4.82
C ARG A 98 -9.52 -3.91 4.34
N GLU A 99 -10.74 -3.93 4.85
CA GLU A 99 -11.82 -3.00 4.52
C GLU A 99 -11.57 -1.56 4.99
N GLU A 100 -10.62 -1.36 5.89
CA GLU A 100 -10.25 -0.04 6.43
C GLU A 100 -9.23 0.69 5.57
N ILE A 101 -8.53 -0.02 4.66
CA ILE A 101 -7.33 0.46 3.98
C ILE A 101 -7.56 0.48 2.47
N VAL A 102 -7.29 1.62 1.85
CA VAL A 102 -7.38 1.82 0.40
C VAL A 102 -6.02 1.53 -0.23
N VAL A 103 -5.96 0.51 -1.06
CA VAL A 103 -4.76 0.18 -1.83
C VAL A 103 -5.03 0.51 -3.30
N CYS A 104 -4.28 1.47 -3.81
CA CYS A 104 -4.30 1.84 -5.23
C CYS A 104 -3.13 1.17 -5.91
N THR A 105 -3.39 0.24 -6.81
CA THR A 105 -2.37 -0.38 -7.63
C THR A 105 -2.69 -0.22 -9.11
N LYS A 106 -1.72 -0.47 -9.96
CA LYS A 106 -1.83 -0.24 -11.41
C LYS A 106 -1.01 -1.29 -12.17
N GLY A 107 -1.51 -1.65 -13.34
CA GLY A 107 -0.80 -2.42 -14.34
C GLY A 107 -0.46 -1.55 -15.56
N GLY A 108 0.17 -2.13 -16.55
CA GLY A 108 0.47 -1.43 -17.82
C GLY A 108 1.91 -1.56 -18.28
N TYR A 109 2.80 -1.97 -17.40
CA TYR A 109 4.18 -2.30 -17.74
C TYR A 109 4.47 -3.76 -17.49
N LEU A 110 5.15 -4.43 -18.39
CA LEU A 110 5.79 -5.70 -18.12
C LEU A 110 6.92 -5.47 -17.11
N THR A 111 7.00 -6.34 -16.13
CA THR A 111 7.99 -6.18 -15.07
C THR A 111 8.60 -7.54 -14.70
N PRO A 112 9.93 -7.61 -14.61
CA PRO A 112 10.59 -8.82 -14.13
C PRO A 112 10.27 -9.08 -12.65
N ASP A 113 10.55 -10.29 -12.23
CA ASP A 113 10.29 -10.75 -10.87
C ASP A 113 11.46 -10.42 -9.93
N GLY A 114 11.28 -9.41 -9.12
CA GLY A 114 12.14 -9.10 -7.97
C GLY A 114 13.41 -8.32 -8.26
N SER A 115 13.90 -8.30 -9.50
CA SER A 115 15.08 -7.55 -9.90
C SER A 115 15.17 -7.40 -11.42
N MET A 116 15.99 -6.45 -11.89
CA MET A 116 16.28 -6.34 -13.32
C MET A 116 17.01 -7.60 -13.80
N PRO A 117 16.61 -8.20 -14.94
CA PRO A 117 17.33 -9.33 -15.52
C PRO A 117 18.73 -8.93 -15.96
N THR A 118 19.66 -9.90 -15.91
CA THR A 118 21.06 -9.69 -16.34
C THR A 118 21.18 -9.43 -17.84
N ASP A 119 20.24 -9.94 -18.65
CA ASP A 119 20.12 -9.66 -20.07
C ASP A 119 18.85 -8.86 -20.34
N PRO A 120 18.96 -7.55 -20.66
CA PRO A 120 17.79 -6.73 -20.94
C PRO A 120 16.97 -7.18 -22.17
N ASN A 121 17.58 -7.92 -23.09
CA ASN A 121 16.87 -8.42 -24.26
C ASN A 121 15.88 -9.52 -23.89
N ARG A 122 16.20 -10.36 -22.92
CA ARG A 122 15.26 -11.37 -22.38
C ARG A 122 14.00 -10.75 -21.80
N TYR A 123 14.14 -9.60 -21.18
CA TYR A 123 13.01 -8.89 -20.59
C TYR A 123 11.93 -8.50 -21.60
N PHE A 124 12.35 -8.17 -22.82
CA PHE A 124 11.41 -7.67 -23.84
C PHE A 124 10.93 -8.75 -24.82
N PHE A 125 11.60 -9.87 -24.93
CA PHE A 125 11.37 -10.83 -26.02
C PHE A 125 11.08 -12.26 -25.61
N GLU A 126 11.18 -12.63 -24.34
CA GLU A 126 10.96 -14.00 -23.86
C GLU A 126 9.71 -14.16 -22.98
N GLU A 127 8.92 -13.12 -22.81
CA GLU A 127 7.64 -13.20 -22.07
C GLU A 127 6.45 -13.16 -23.01
#